data_1626155f4fe922f570c828595c4b4880
#
_entry.id   1626155f4fe922f570c828595c4b4880
#
_cell.length_a   1.000
_cell.length_b   1.000
_cell.length_c   1.000
_cell.angle_alpha   90.00
_cell.angle_beta   90.00
_cell.angle_gamma   90.00
#
_symmetry.space_group_name_H-M   'P 1'
#
loop_
_entity.id
_entity.type
_entity.pdbx_description
1 polymer ?
#
loop_
_entity_poly.entity_id
_entity_poly.type
_entity_poly.pdbx_seq_one_letter_code
_entity_poly.pdbx_strand_id
1 'polypeptide(L)'
;MNRKGKKRTLVPVLSMVLIVMLLCSGCKGKTQIILTTPLGDNELFRIGDEVCTVEEAKVFLTTTQNQYETLIQPDMWDKDFGGMSLEEYVKESILSQLTQIKSMALMAEERKVTLNESETKAISAAAKEYYQSLTAEELSYLGITVEQVENLYTQYALAEKLYEEVTADVDTEVSDDEARSITVQQIYIPKTNTDAKTKATEAHEKVMAEDADFEAIALTYNEDGETEAVYRKGSAEVALENVVFSLDINQISEVVEGESGYYIIKCISSFNREETDANKAEIINQRKTEAFDAVYQEFIQQQPSQFNDELWKKLELKSDGTVSTSNFFGIYNQFMDIE
;
A
#
# COMPACT_ATOMS: atom_id res chain seq x y z
N MET A 1 -14.99 38.02 -14.53
CA MET A 1 -14.70 36.71 -15.16
C MET A 1 -13.75 35.94 -14.23
N ASN A 2 -14.33 35.19 -13.31
CA ASN A 2 -13.60 34.43 -12.28
C ASN A 2 -13.44 32.98 -12.74
N ARG A 3 -12.24 32.59 -13.16
CA ARG A 3 -11.88 31.19 -13.34
C ARG A 3 -11.51 30.57 -12.00
N LYS A 4 -12.44 29.83 -11.40
CA LYS A 4 -12.15 28.92 -10.27
C LYS A 4 -11.33 27.76 -10.81
N GLY A 5 -10.06 27.71 -10.47
CA GLY A 5 -9.19 26.55 -10.70
C GLY A 5 -9.69 25.36 -9.86
N LYS A 6 -10.15 24.32 -10.51
CA LYS A 6 -10.40 23.01 -9.92
C LYS A 6 -9.04 22.45 -9.48
N LYS A 7 -8.77 22.41 -8.17
CA LYS A 7 -7.67 21.62 -7.63
C LYS A 7 -8.00 20.15 -7.88
N ARG A 8 -7.32 19.55 -8.84
CA ARG A 8 -7.30 18.10 -9.01
C ARG A 8 -6.59 17.54 -7.79
N THR A 9 -7.31 16.86 -6.92
CA THR A 9 -6.74 15.96 -5.93
C THR A 9 -6.09 14.82 -6.69
N LEU A 10 -4.77 14.81 -6.72
CA LEU A 10 -3.99 13.62 -7.08
C LEU A 10 -4.31 12.58 -6.00
N VAL A 11 -5.22 11.66 -6.31
CA VAL A 11 -5.35 10.42 -5.54
C VAL A 11 -4.08 9.63 -5.83
N PRO A 12 -3.25 9.33 -4.85
CA PRO A 12 -1.99 8.67 -5.13
C PRO A 12 -2.25 7.22 -5.54
N VAL A 13 -1.79 6.86 -6.72
CA VAL A 13 -1.60 5.49 -7.23
C VAL A 13 -0.77 4.63 -6.23
N LEU A 14 -0.27 5.23 -5.17
CA LEU A 14 0.53 4.64 -4.11
C LEU A 14 -0.26 3.73 -3.15
N SER A 15 -1.61 3.80 -3.12
CA SER A 15 -2.39 3.04 -2.13
C SER A 15 -2.56 1.56 -2.47
N MET A 16 -2.37 1.14 -3.73
CA MET A 16 -2.47 -0.27 -4.12
C MET A 16 -1.17 -1.07 -3.82
N VAL A 17 -0.05 -0.39 -3.63
CA VAL A 17 1.25 -1.03 -3.31
C VAL A 17 1.36 -1.47 -1.85
N LEU A 18 0.53 -0.94 -0.95
CA LEU A 18 0.65 -1.19 0.51
C LEU A 18 -0.04 -2.46 1.01
N ILE A 19 -0.85 -3.13 0.17
CA ILE A 19 -1.59 -4.36 0.55
C ILE A 19 -0.70 -5.62 0.51
N VAL A 20 0.51 -5.54 -0.05
CA VAL A 20 1.35 -6.71 -0.36
C VAL A 20 2.16 -7.25 0.84
N MET A 21 2.26 -6.54 1.97
CA MET A 21 3.23 -6.90 3.04
C MET A 21 2.81 -7.99 4.03
N LEU A 22 1.66 -8.64 3.92
CA LEU A 22 1.17 -9.57 4.96
C LEU A 22 1.15 -11.07 4.61
N LEU A 23 1.65 -11.51 3.46
CA LEU A 23 1.42 -12.88 2.99
C LEU A 23 2.58 -13.88 3.14
N CYS A 24 3.63 -13.58 3.90
CA CYS A 24 4.72 -14.55 4.14
C CYS A 24 4.61 -15.35 5.44
N SER A 25 3.43 -15.68 5.93
CA SER A 25 3.25 -16.50 7.13
C SER A 25 2.64 -17.86 6.82
N GLY A 26 3.51 -18.83 6.52
CA GLY A 26 3.32 -20.20 6.96
C GLY A 26 2.35 -21.12 6.21
N CYS A 27 2.69 -21.56 5.01
CA CYS A 27 2.08 -22.77 4.44
C CYS A 27 2.50 -24.04 5.22
N LYS A 28 1.66 -24.49 6.16
CA LYS A 28 1.58 -25.90 6.59
C LYS A 28 0.38 -26.57 5.90
N GLY A 29 0.44 -26.71 4.58
CA GLY A 29 -0.54 -27.44 3.78
C GLY A 29 -0.09 -28.88 3.55
N LYS A 30 -1.04 -29.82 3.48
CA LYS A 30 -0.80 -31.18 3.04
C LYS A 30 -0.27 -31.15 1.61
N THR A 31 0.91 -31.73 1.39
CA THR A 31 1.52 -31.87 0.07
C THR A 31 0.61 -32.76 -0.81
N GLN A 32 -0.15 -32.17 -1.71
CA GLN A 32 -0.75 -32.89 -2.83
C GLN A 32 0.30 -32.94 -3.95
N ILE A 33 0.59 -34.15 -4.43
CA ILE A 33 1.41 -34.32 -5.63
C ILE A 33 0.51 -34.02 -6.82
N ILE A 34 0.57 -32.80 -7.33
CA ILE A 34 -0.10 -32.40 -8.56
C ILE A 34 0.94 -32.59 -9.69
N LEU A 35 0.61 -33.42 -10.68
CA LEU A 35 1.42 -33.53 -11.90
C LEU A 35 1.20 -32.26 -12.72
N THR A 36 2.15 -31.34 -12.65
CA THR A 36 2.12 -30.09 -13.41
C THR A 36 3.03 -30.23 -14.64
N THR A 37 2.65 -29.57 -15.73
CA THR A 37 3.53 -29.41 -16.90
C THR A 37 4.77 -28.59 -16.49
N PRO A 38 5.99 -28.98 -16.84
CA PRO A 38 7.17 -28.19 -16.56
C PRO A 38 7.04 -26.79 -17.15
N LEU A 39 7.64 -25.80 -16.47
CA LEU A 39 7.74 -24.44 -17.00
C LEU A 39 8.55 -24.43 -18.31
N GLY A 40 8.11 -23.63 -19.28
CA GLY A 40 8.85 -23.34 -20.50
C GLY A 40 10.09 -22.46 -20.22
N ASP A 41 11.00 -22.38 -21.21
CA ASP A 41 12.28 -21.68 -21.08
C ASP A 41 12.14 -20.18 -20.74
N ASN A 42 10.99 -19.59 -21.03
CA ASN A 42 10.67 -18.18 -20.84
C ASN A 42 9.60 -17.94 -19.77
N GLU A 43 9.13 -18.99 -19.12
CA GLU A 43 8.10 -18.89 -18.07
C GLU A 43 8.76 -18.69 -16.69
N LEU A 44 8.45 -17.58 -16.05
CA LEU A 44 8.92 -17.25 -14.71
C LEU A 44 8.14 -18.00 -13.63
N PHE A 45 6.84 -18.00 -13.77
CA PHE A 45 5.96 -18.75 -12.86
C PHE A 45 4.65 -19.11 -13.54
N ARG A 46 3.97 -20.07 -12.92
CA ARG A 46 2.61 -20.48 -13.30
C ARG A 46 1.76 -20.64 -12.05
N ILE A 47 0.52 -20.19 -12.10
CA ILE A 47 -0.50 -20.36 -11.06
C ILE A 47 -1.77 -20.85 -11.74
N GLY A 48 -2.20 -22.08 -11.43
CA GLY A 48 -3.23 -22.73 -12.23
C GLY A 48 -2.82 -22.81 -13.70
N ASP A 49 -3.62 -22.23 -14.58
CA ASP A 49 -3.34 -22.14 -16.02
C ASP A 49 -2.71 -20.79 -16.43
N GLU A 50 -2.63 -19.82 -15.50
CA GLU A 50 -2.03 -18.51 -15.77
C GLU A 50 -0.50 -18.56 -15.70
N VAL A 51 0.14 -18.02 -16.72
CA VAL A 51 1.61 -17.96 -16.86
C VAL A 51 2.08 -16.51 -16.81
N CYS A 52 3.19 -16.28 -16.12
CA CYS A 52 3.95 -15.05 -16.22
C CYS A 52 5.27 -15.32 -16.96
N THR A 53 5.55 -14.53 -17.98
CA THR A 53 6.78 -14.63 -18.76
C THR A 53 7.84 -13.61 -18.34
N VAL A 54 9.07 -13.81 -18.82
CA VAL A 54 10.18 -12.88 -18.62
C VAL A 54 9.86 -11.50 -19.19
N GLU A 55 9.23 -11.43 -20.38
CA GLU A 55 8.87 -10.17 -21.04
C GLU A 55 7.86 -9.38 -20.22
N GLU A 56 6.84 -10.05 -19.70
CA GLU A 56 5.85 -9.43 -18.83
C GLU A 56 6.49 -8.87 -17.54
N ALA A 57 7.38 -9.65 -16.90
CA ALA A 57 8.09 -9.20 -15.72
C ALA A 57 9.03 -8.02 -16.01
N LYS A 58 9.71 -7.99 -17.17
CA LYS A 58 10.53 -6.85 -17.56
C LYS A 58 9.74 -5.57 -17.71
N VAL A 59 8.49 -5.60 -18.18
CA VAL A 59 7.63 -4.40 -18.26
C VAL A 59 7.43 -3.79 -16.87
N PHE A 60 7.08 -4.63 -15.88
CA PHE A 60 6.87 -4.18 -14.50
C PHE A 60 8.17 -3.70 -13.85
N LEU A 61 9.26 -4.47 -13.98
CA LEU A 61 10.57 -4.11 -13.46
C LEU A 61 11.04 -2.76 -14.00
N THR A 62 11.01 -2.59 -15.32
CA THR A 62 11.44 -1.36 -15.99
C THR A 62 10.58 -0.17 -15.58
N THR A 63 9.25 -0.34 -15.59
CA THR A 63 8.33 0.73 -15.20
C THR A 63 8.60 1.18 -13.76
N THR A 64 8.70 0.24 -12.83
CA THR A 64 8.93 0.55 -11.42
C THR A 64 10.32 1.14 -11.20
N GLN A 65 11.37 0.54 -11.79
CA GLN A 65 12.72 1.07 -11.70
C GLN A 65 12.79 2.55 -12.12
N ASN A 66 12.27 2.87 -13.32
CA ASN A 66 12.34 4.22 -13.86
C ASN A 66 11.49 5.22 -13.04
N GLN A 67 10.38 4.76 -12.42
CA GLN A 67 9.64 5.59 -11.46
C GLN A 67 10.47 5.90 -10.21
N TYR A 68 11.14 4.89 -9.64
CA TYR A 68 12.04 5.10 -8.49
C TYR A 68 13.20 6.03 -8.85
N GLU A 69 13.84 5.87 -10.01
CA GLU A 69 14.97 6.70 -10.46
C GLU A 69 14.61 8.17 -10.70
N THR A 70 13.33 8.53 -10.74
CA THR A 70 12.91 9.94 -10.66
C THR A 70 13.09 10.55 -9.26
N LEU A 71 13.18 9.71 -8.23
CA LEU A 71 13.18 10.10 -6.81
C LEU A 71 14.50 9.80 -6.11
N ILE A 72 15.24 8.79 -6.58
CA ILE A 72 16.48 8.31 -5.96
C ILE A 72 17.66 8.38 -6.93
N GLN A 73 18.87 8.37 -6.37
CA GLN A 73 20.10 8.24 -7.17
C GLN A 73 20.38 6.76 -7.47
N PRO A 74 21.05 6.44 -8.60
CA PRO A 74 21.34 5.06 -9.01
C PRO A 74 22.12 4.22 -7.97
N ASP A 75 22.95 4.85 -7.13
CA ASP A 75 23.72 4.18 -6.08
C ASP A 75 22.85 3.72 -4.90
N MET A 76 21.56 4.08 -4.88
CA MET A 76 20.61 3.62 -3.85
C MET A 76 20.18 2.16 -4.05
N TRP A 77 20.29 1.62 -5.27
CA TRP A 77 19.86 0.25 -5.56
C TRP A 77 20.59 -0.81 -4.72
N ASP A 78 21.88 -0.59 -4.46
CA ASP A 78 22.72 -1.50 -3.66
C ASP A 78 22.65 -1.24 -2.14
N LYS A 79 21.90 -0.23 -1.68
CA LYS A 79 21.80 0.08 -0.25
C LYS A 79 20.97 -0.95 0.49
N ASP A 80 21.43 -1.26 1.73
CA ASP A 80 20.70 -2.14 2.64
C ASP A 80 19.43 -1.46 3.18
N PHE A 81 18.30 -2.13 3.00
CA PHE A 81 16.98 -1.78 3.52
C PHE A 81 16.45 -2.93 4.38
N GLY A 82 16.97 -3.05 5.60
CA GLY A 82 16.49 -4.04 6.56
C GLY A 82 16.98 -5.48 6.30
N GLY A 83 18.20 -5.63 5.74
CA GLY A 83 18.84 -6.90 5.51
C GLY A 83 18.78 -7.42 4.05
N MET A 84 18.24 -6.63 3.13
CA MET A 84 18.29 -6.84 1.68
C MET A 84 18.58 -5.53 0.95
N SER A 85 19.03 -5.58 -0.30
CA SER A 85 19.23 -4.38 -1.12
C SER A 85 17.87 -3.78 -1.55
N LEU A 86 17.87 -2.49 -1.92
CA LEU A 86 16.68 -1.88 -2.51
C LEU A 86 16.24 -2.61 -3.79
N GLU A 87 17.21 -3.06 -4.61
CA GLU A 87 16.93 -3.85 -5.81
C GLU A 87 16.15 -5.13 -5.47
N GLU A 88 16.65 -5.91 -4.49
CA GLU A 88 16.00 -7.14 -4.06
C GLU A 88 14.59 -6.86 -3.54
N TYR A 89 14.42 -5.84 -2.70
CA TYR A 89 13.11 -5.44 -2.18
C TYR A 89 12.12 -5.08 -3.29
N VAL A 90 12.55 -4.28 -4.27
CA VAL A 90 11.70 -3.89 -5.41
C VAL A 90 11.36 -5.09 -6.29
N LYS A 91 12.33 -5.97 -6.55
CA LYS A 91 12.09 -7.21 -7.30
C LYS A 91 11.08 -8.11 -6.60
N GLU A 92 11.20 -8.33 -5.29
CA GLU A 92 10.23 -9.12 -4.52
C GLU A 92 8.83 -8.50 -4.54
N SER A 93 8.74 -7.18 -4.42
CA SER A 93 7.47 -6.45 -4.52
C SER A 93 6.81 -6.65 -5.89
N ILE A 94 7.57 -6.57 -6.98
CA ILE A 94 7.07 -6.78 -8.34
C ILE A 94 6.64 -8.23 -8.57
N LEU A 95 7.42 -9.19 -8.08
CA LEU A 95 7.03 -10.61 -8.15
C LEU A 95 5.70 -10.87 -7.45
N SER A 96 5.53 -10.28 -6.27
CA SER A 96 4.28 -10.37 -5.52
C SER A 96 3.11 -9.71 -6.28
N GLN A 97 3.32 -8.54 -6.86
CA GLN A 97 2.30 -7.84 -7.66
C GLN A 97 1.87 -8.65 -8.89
N LEU A 98 2.84 -9.17 -9.65
CA LEU A 98 2.56 -10.02 -10.81
C LEU A 98 1.82 -11.30 -10.41
N THR A 99 2.23 -11.94 -9.32
CA THR A 99 1.57 -13.11 -8.75
C THR A 99 0.12 -12.81 -8.40
N GLN A 100 -0.13 -11.65 -7.76
CA GLN A 100 -1.47 -11.22 -7.39
C GLN A 100 -2.34 -10.95 -8.63
N ILE A 101 -1.83 -10.21 -9.61
CA ILE A 101 -2.57 -9.91 -10.85
C ILE A 101 -2.97 -11.21 -11.57
N LYS A 102 -2.03 -12.12 -11.78
CA LYS A 102 -2.28 -13.40 -12.45
C LYS A 102 -3.28 -14.28 -11.71
N SER A 103 -3.14 -14.40 -10.39
CA SER A 103 -4.08 -15.18 -9.58
C SER A 103 -5.47 -14.54 -9.48
N MET A 104 -5.56 -13.20 -9.45
CA MET A 104 -6.84 -12.50 -9.49
C MET A 104 -7.51 -12.64 -10.85
N ALA A 105 -6.77 -12.59 -11.96
CA ALA A 105 -7.30 -12.85 -13.30
C ALA A 105 -7.87 -14.27 -13.41
N LEU A 106 -7.15 -15.28 -12.89
CA LEU A 106 -7.63 -16.66 -12.84
C LEU A 106 -8.91 -16.77 -11.99
N MET A 107 -8.95 -16.12 -10.82
CA MET A 107 -10.14 -16.10 -9.96
C MET A 107 -11.32 -15.37 -10.64
N ALA A 108 -11.05 -14.31 -11.39
CA ALA A 108 -12.06 -13.59 -12.18
C ALA A 108 -12.69 -14.51 -13.23
N GLU A 109 -11.88 -15.32 -13.93
CA GLU A 109 -12.35 -16.29 -14.90
C GLU A 109 -13.27 -17.36 -14.24
N GLU A 110 -12.84 -17.94 -13.11
CA GLU A 110 -13.66 -18.92 -12.38
C GLU A 110 -15.00 -18.33 -11.91
N ARG A 111 -14.99 -17.06 -11.49
CA ARG A 111 -16.19 -16.32 -11.06
C ARG A 111 -17.00 -15.75 -12.23
N LYS A 112 -16.51 -15.87 -13.46
CA LYS A 112 -17.14 -15.34 -14.68
C LYS A 112 -17.26 -13.82 -14.67
N VAL A 113 -16.33 -13.13 -14.02
CA VAL A 113 -16.15 -11.69 -14.15
C VAL A 113 -15.65 -11.41 -15.57
N THR A 114 -16.31 -10.52 -16.27
CA THR A 114 -16.00 -10.23 -17.68
C THR A 114 -15.90 -8.73 -17.93
N LEU A 115 -15.05 -8.36 -18.86
CA LEU A 115 -14.97 -6.99 -19.36
C LEU A 115 -16.09 -6.74 -20.37
N ASN A 116 -16.64 -5.55 -20.38
CA ASN A 116 -17.60 -5.12 -21.39
C ASN A 116 -16.89 -4.69 -22.68
N GLU A 117 -17.67 -4.36 -23.73
CA GLU A 117 -17.13 -3.99 -25.02
C GLU A 117 -16.33 -2.66 -24.98
N SER A 118 -16.75 -1.70 -24.15
CA SER A 118 -16.04 -0.41 -23.97
C SER A 118 -14.70 -0.63 -23.32
N GLU A 119 -14.66 -1.37 -22.20
CA GLU A 119 -13.43 -1.74 -21.47
C GLU A 119 -12.44 -2.49 -22.39
N THR A 120 -12.92 -3.47 -23.15
CA THR A 120 -12.07 -4.23 -24.08
C THR A 120 -11.47 -3.32 -25.17
N LYS A 121 -12.25 -2.38 -25.72
CA LYS A 121 -11.76 -1.41 -26.72
C LYS A 121 -10.73 -0.45 -26.10
N ALA A 122 -10.98 0.03 -24.89
CA ALA A 122 -10.07 0.91 -24.17
C ALA A 122 -8.72 0.22 -23.92
N ILE A 123 -8.75 -1.03 -23.46
CA ILE A 123 -7.56 -1.87 -23.22
C ILE A 123 -6.76 -2.06 -24.52
N SER A 124 -7.42 -2.43 -25.63
CA SER A 124 -6.74 -2.60 -26.91
C SER A 124 -6.11 -1.30 -27.42
N ALA A 125 -6.76 -0.15 -27.19
CA ALA A 125 -6.21 1.16 -27.53
C ALA A 125 -5.01 1.52 -26.63
N ALA A 126 -5.13 1.32 -25.31
CA ALA A 126 -4.05 1.54 -24.35
C ALA A 126 -2.82 0.68 -24.66
N ALA A 127 -3.00 -0.61 -24.98
CA ALA A 127 -1.91 -1.50 -25.33
C ALA A 127 -1.14 -1.03 -26.59
N LYS A 128 -1.86 -0.58 -27.60
CA LYS A 128 -1.25 0.00 -28.81
C LYS A 128 -0.50 1.29 -28.51
N GLU A 129 -1.09 2.17 -27.71
CA GLU A 129 -0.45 3.43 -27.29
C GLU A 129 0.85 3.16 -26.52
N TYR A 130 0.82 2.27 -25.53
CA TYR A 130 2.03 1.89 -24.79
C TYR A 130 3.09 1.30 -25.71
N TYR A 131 2.73 0.33 -26.54
CA TYR A 131 3.66 -0.32 -27.45
C TYR A 131 4.29 0.68 -28.44
N GLN A 132 3.52 1.64 -28.94
CA GLN A 132 3.99 2.69 -29.86
C GLN A 132 4.84 3.74 -29.16
N SER A 133 4.70 3.92 -27.85
CA SER A 133 5.53 4.84 -27.08
C SER A 133 6.95 4.32 -26.82
N LEU A 134 7.18 3.00 -27.01
CA LEU A 134 8.47 2.38 -26.78
C LEU A 134 9.45 2.65 -27.91
N THR A 135 10.70 2.95 -27.56
CA THR A 135 11.82 3.07 -28.52
C THR A 135 12.22 1.69 -29.06
N ALA A 136 13.04 1.67 -30.11
CA ALA A 136 13.55 0.43 -30.69
C ALA A 136 14.43 -0.34 -29.67
N GLU A 137 15.20 0.38 -28.85
CA GLU A 137 16.04 -0.16 -27.78
C GLU A 137 15.18 -0.79 -26.68
N GLU A 138 14.10 -0.13 -26.28
CA GLU A 138 13.15 -0.64 -25.28
C GLU A 138 12.40 -1.86 -25.78
N LEU A 139 11.92 -1.85 -27.02
CA LEU A 139 11.30 -3.03 -27.65
C LEU A 139 12.26 -4.22 -27.72
N SER A 140 13.53 -3.97 -28.06
CA SER A 140 14.54 -5.01 -28.10
C SER A 140 14.87 -5.59 -26.73
N TYR A 141 14.87 -4.77 -25.68
CA TYR A 141 15.14 -5.20 -24.30
C TYR A 141 13.95 -5.92 -23.68
N LEU A 142 12.77 -5.34 -23.81
CA LEU A 142 11.54 -5.92 -23.24
C LEU A 142 11.17 -7.22 -23.96
N GLY A 143 11.34 -7.28 -25.28
CA GLY A 143 10.94 -8.43 -26.09
C GLY A 143 9.43 -8.65 -26.16
N ILE A 144 8.64 -7.67 -25.72
CA ILE A 144 7.19 -7.79 -25.57
C ILE A 144 6.48 -7.48 -26.89
N THR A 145 5.34 -8.12 -27.13
CA THR A 145 4.45 -7.84 -28.25
C THR A 145 3.24 -7.01 -27.81
N VAL A 146 2.53 -6.39 -28.77
CA VAL A 146 1.33 -5.64 -28.45
C VAL A 146 0.23 -6.54 -27.87
N GLU A 147 0.15 -7.79 -28.31
CA GLU A 147 -0.80 -8.77 -27.78
C GLU A 147 -0.50 -9.15 -26.33
N GLN A 148 0.78 -9.24 -25.96
CA GLN A 148 1.17 -9.49 -24.57
C GLN A 148 0.85 -8.28 -23.68
N VAL A 149 1.05 -7.05 -24.18
CA VAL A 149 0.64 -5.83 -23.45
C VAL A 149 -0.87 -5.79 -23.26
N GLU A 150 -1.64 -6.11 -24.31
CA GLU A 150 -3.10 -6.17 -24.23
C GLU A 150 -3.56 -7.23 -23.22
N ASN A 151 -2.90 -8.38 -23.17
CA ASN A 151 -3.18 -9.43 -22.19
C ASN A 151 -2.87 -8.96 -20.74
N LEU A 152 -1.73 -8.30 -20.52
CA LEU A 152 -1.39 -7.73 -19.21
C LEU A 152 -2.44 -6.71 -18.74
N TYR A 153 -2.86 -5.79 -19.60
CA TYR A 153 -3.90 -4.83 -19.26
C TYR A 153 -5.26 -5.49 -19.04
N THR A 154 -5.57 -6.54 -19.81
CA THR A 154 -6.80 -7.32 -19.62
C THR A 154 -6.82 -7.98 -18.24
N GLN A 155 -5.71 -8.62 -17.83
CA GLN A 155 -5.59 -9.26 -16.53
C GLN A 155 -5.65 -8.24 -15.38
N TYR A 156 -5.03 -7.07 -15.57
CA TYR A 156 -5.08 -5.98 -14.60
C TYR A 156 -6.51 -5.46 -14.43
N ALA A 157 -7.23 -5.21 -15.52
CA ALA A 157 -8.63 -4.77 -15.49
C ALA A 157 -9.57 -5.82 -14.88
N LEU A 158 -9.35 -7.11 -15.18
CA LEU A 158 -10.11 -8.20 -14.55
C LEU A 158 -9.83 -8.30 -13.04
N ALA A 159 -8.59 -8.05 -12.61
CA ALA A 159 -8.24 -8.03 -11.20
C ALA A 159 -8.93 -6.87 -10.45
N GLU A 160 -8.96 -5.66 -11.03
CA GLU A 160 -9.69 -4.52 -10.47
C GLU A 160 -11.19 -4.82 -10.36
N LYS A 161 -11.79 -5.31 -11.43
CA LYS A 161 -13.22 -5.63 -11.48
C LYS A 161 -13.62 -6.75 -10.52
N LEU A 162 -12.75 -7.76 -10.37
CA LEU A 162 -12.92 -8.81 -9.36
C LEU A 162 -12.94 -8.24 -7.95
N TYR A 163 -12.00 -7.33 -7.64
CA TYR A 163 -11.95 -6.68 -6.33
C TYR A 163 -13.24 -5.89 -6.05
N GLU A 164 -13.73 -5.13 -7.03
CA GLU A 164 -14.99 -4.40 -6.93
C GLU A 164 -16.17 -5.35 -6.69
N GLU A 165 -16.26 -6.46 -7.44
CA GLU A 165 -17.35 -7.43 -7.29
C GLU A 165 -17.33 -8.11 -5.92
N VAL A 166 -16.18 -8.58 -5.47
CA VAL A 166 -16.03 -9.27 -4.18
C VAL A 166 -16.34 -8.33 -3.01
N THR A 167 -16.04 -7.04 -3.16
CA THR A 167 -16.22 -6.03 -2.11
C THR A 167 -17.52 -5.23 -2.24
N ALA A 168 -18.37 -5.53 -3.22
CA ALA A 168 -19.60 -4.77 -3.49
C ALA A 168 -20.59 -4.74 -2.31
N ASP A 169 -20.67 -5.83 -1.55
CA ASP A 169 -21.59 -5.98 -0.42
C ASP A 169 -20.98 -5.57 0.93
N VAL A 170 -19.75 -5.04 0.92
CA VAL A 170 -19.08 -4.59 2.15
C VAL A 170 -19.81 -3.36 2.70
N ASP A 171 -20.09 -3.37 4.01
CA ASP A 171 -20.70 -2.22 4.67
C ASP A 171 -19.75 -1.00 4.64
N THR A 172 -20.16 0.01 3.89
CA THR A 172 -19.45 1.30 3.74
C THR A 172 -20.01 2.41 4.62
N GLU A 173 -21.03 2.11 5.44
CA GLU A 173 -21.54 3.08 6.40
C GLU A 173 -20.60 3.12 7.62
N VAL A 174 -19.92 4.25 7.80
CA VAL A 174 -19.06 4.53 8.96
C VAL A 174 -19.54 5.78 9.64
N SER A 175 -19.95 5.67 10.91
CA SER A 175 -20.43 6.80 11.69
C SER A 175 -19.28 7.77 12.06
N ASP A 176 -19.63 9.03 12.35
CA ASP A 176 -18.67 10.01 12.89
C ASP A 176 -18.07 9.55 14.22
N ASP A 177 -18.84 8.81 15.04
CA ASP A 177 -18.33 8.31 16.32
C ASP A 177 -17.36 7.14 16.12
N GLU A 178 -17.62 6.26 15.17
CA GLU A 178 -16.74 5.13 14.85
C GLU A 178 -15.38 5.59 14.31
N ALA A 179 -15.37 6.59 13.42
CA ALA A 179 -14.16 7.11 12.79
C ALA A 179 -13.59 8.32 13.53
N ARG A 180 -14.16 8.69 14.70
CA ARG A 180 -13.79 9.92 15.39
C ARG A 180 -12.29 10.09 15.53
N SER A 181 -11.82 11.26 15.13
CA SER A 181 -10.43 11.69 15.30
C SER A 181 -10.38 12.95 16.14
N ILE A 182 -9.41 13.06 17.01
CA ILE A 182 -9.20 14.19 17.89
C ILE A 182 -7.77 14.72 17.75
N THR A 183 -7.61 16.00 17.97
CA THR A 183 -6.29 16.65 18.01
C THR A 183 -5.92 16.93 19.45
N VAL A 184 -4.71 16.59 19.81
CA VAL A 184 -4.17 16.77 21.16
C VAL A 184 -2.81 17.44 21.14
N GLN A 185 -2.44 18.06 22.24
CA GLN A 185 -1.04 18.26 22.60
C GLN A 185 -0.62 17.11 23.53
N GLN A 186 0.62 16.61 23.41
CA GLN A 186 1.09 15.50 24.21
C GLN A 186 2.51 15.70 24.72
N ILE A 187 2.79 15.13 25.89
CA ILE A 187 4.13 14.86 26.39
C ILE A 187 4.32 13.34 26.33
N TYR A 188 5.38 12.90 25.65
CA TYR A 188 5.76 11.50 25.56
C TYR A 188 7.14 11.27 26.16
N ILE A 189 7.23 10.36 27.11
CA ILE A 189 8.49 9.99 27.75
C ILE A 189 8.68 8.48 27.58
N PRO A 190 9.63 8.04 26.71
CA PRO A 190 9.85 6.63 26.44
C PRO A 190 10.35 5.88 27.67
N LYS A 191 9.93 4.63 27.86
CA LYS A 191 10.37 3.74 28.96
C LYS A 191 11.86 3.42 28.91
N THR A 192 12.52 3.66 27.79
CA THR A 192 13.98 3.56 27.65
C THR A 192 14.75 4.62 28.44
N ASN A 193 14.10 5.73 28.79
CA ASN A 193 14.69 6.76 29.62
C ASN A 193 14.86 6.32 31.06
N THR A 194 16.03 6.61 31.65
CA THR A 194 16.22 6.46 33.07
C THR A 194 15.23 7.35 33.82
N ASP A 195 14.54 6.79 34.81
CA ASP A 195 13.55 7.51 35.63
C ASP A 195 12.32 8.05 34.82
N ALA A 196 11.95 7.40 33.70
CA ALA A 196 10.85 7.81 32.85
C ALA A 196 9.56 8.14 33.62
N LYS A 197 9.16 7.27 34.56
CA LYS A 197 7.98 7.50 35.38
C LYS A 197 8.08 8.74 36.26
N THR A 198 9.25 8.97 36.87
CA THR A 198 9.51 10.16 37.71
C THR A 198 9.42 11.43 36.85
N LYS A 199 10.06 11.42 35.66
CA LYS A 199 9.99 12.54 34.71
C LYS A 199 8.56 12.81 34.26
N ALA A 200 7.75 11.77 34.01
CA ALA A 200 6.36 11.94 33.65
C ALA A 200 5.54 12.58 34.79
N THR A 201 5.80 12.18 36.04
CA THR A 201 5.15 12.79 37.20
C THR A 201 5.55 14.26 37.37
N GLU A 202 6.81 14.59 37.21
CA GLU A 202 7.31 15.99 37.25
C GLU A 202 6.73 16.83 36.11
N ALA A 203 6.62 16.28 34.91
CA ALA A 203 6.01 16.95 33.78
C ALA A 203 4.53 17.24 34.04
N HIS A 204 3.79 16.26 34.58
CA HIS A 204 2.39 16.41 34.94
C HIS A 204 2.19 17.49 36.01
N GLU A 205 2.99 17.51 37.08
CA GLU A 205 2.92 18.57 38.08
C GLU A 205 3.15 19.95 37.48
N LYS A 206 4.06 20.10 36.50
CA LYS A 206 4.33 21.37 35.83
C LYS A 206 3.17 21.82 34.95
N VAL A 207 2.54 20.92 34.16
CA VAL A 207 1.40 21.29 33.29
C VAL A 207 0.14 21.57 34.07
N MET A 208 0.01 21.08 35.30
CA MET A 208 -1.11 21.35 36.21
C MET A 208 -0.93 22.63 37.05
N ALA A 209 0.21 23.30 36.97
CA ALA A 209 0.42 24.57 37.65
C ALA A 209 -0.45 25.69 37.06
N GLU A 210 -0.79 26.68 37.88
CA GLU A 210 -1.51 27.87 37.43
C GLU A 210 -0.73 28.61 36.33
N ASP A 211 -1.41 28.97 35.24
CA ASP A 211 -0.83 29.65 34.04
C ASP A 211 0.26 28.83 33.30
N ALA A 212 0.29 27.50 33.44
CA ALA A 212 1.23 26.64 32.74
C ALA A 212 1.02 26.67 31.22
N ASP A 213 2.10 26.87 30.49
CA ASP A 213 2.14 26.70 29.03
C ASP A 213 2.44 25.22 28.72
N PHE A 214 1.40 24.46 28.36
CA PHE A 214 1.55 23.04 28.06
C PHE A 214 2.54 22.78 26.91
N GLU A 215 2.45 23.56 25.84
CA GLU A 215 3.31 23.39 24.67
C GLU A 215 4.78 23.65 25.00
N ALA A 216 5.08 24.74 25.71
CA ALA A 216 6.44 25.06 26.13
C ALA A 216 7.02 23.98 27.06
N ILE A 217 6.18 23.36 27.93
CA ILE A 217 6.59 22.26 28.78
C ILE A 217 6.80 21.00 27.95
N ALA A 218 5.87 20.67 27.01
CA ALA A 218 5.99 19.53 26.12
C ALA A 218 7.30 19.54 25.31
N LEU A 219 7.66 20.69 24.73
CA LEU A 219 8.95 20.89 24.03
C LEU A 219 10.18 20.60 24.92
N THR A 220 10.04 20.69 26.23
CA THR A 220 11.15 20.39 27.17
C THR A 220 11.33 18.89 27.41
N TYR A 221 10.26 18.11 27.26
CA TYR A 221 10.26 16.68 27.57
C TYR A 221 10.24 15.77 26.34
N ASN A 222 9.68 16.24 25.21
CA ASN A 222 9.64 15.46 23.96
C ASN A 222 11.00 15.52 23.25
N GLU A 223 11.62 14.36 23.06
CA GLU A 223 12.95 14.27 22.43
C GLU A 223 12.94 14.60 20.93
N ASP A 224 11.82 14.34 20.25
CA ASP A 224 11.62 14.62 18.82
C ASP A 224 11.11 16.05 18.55
N GLY A 225 10.73 16.80 19.60
CA GLY A 225 10.17 18.14 19.49
C GLY A 225 8.72 18.21 19.01
N GLU A 226 8.08 17.07 18.74
CA GLU A 226 6.67 17.02 18.34
C GLU A 226 5.78 17.17 19.56
N THR A 227 4.89 18.18 19.55
CA THR A 227 3.99 18.45 20.67
C THR A 227 2.52 18.19 20.35
N GLU A 228 2.17 18.11 19.07
CA GLU A 228 0.83 17.83 18.60
C GLU A 228 0.72 16.42 18.04
N ALA A 229 -0.43 15.78 18.24
CA ALA A 229 -0.76 14.50 17.65
C ALA A 229 -2.26 14.41 17.30
N VAL A 230 -2.57 13.59 16.31
CA VAL A 230 -3.94 13.21 15.97
C VAL A 230 -4.14 11.76 16.37
N TYR A 231 -5.15 11.53 17.18
CA TYR A 231 -5.59 10.18 17.54
C TYR A 231 -6.86 9.84 16.78
N ARG A 232 -6.82 8.74 16.03
CA ARG A 232 -7.96 8.16 15.33
C ARG A 232 -8.50 7.01 16.17
N LYS A 233 -9.82 6.95 16.35
CA LYS A 233 -10.47 5.88 17.12
C LYS A 233 -10.17 4.53 16.46
N GLY A 234 -9.76 3.56 17.28
CA GLY A 234 -9.33 2.23 16.83
C GLY A 234 -7.83 2.11 16.45
N SER A 235 -7.05 3.22 16.48
CA SER A 235 -5.63 3.20 16.07
C SER A 235 -4.63 3.23 17.22
N ALA A 236 -5.03 3.66 18.41
CA ALA A 236 -4.16 3.74 19.57
C ALA A 236 -4.25 2.49 20.45
N GLU A 237 -3.21 2.26 21.29
CA GLU A 237 -3.29 1.25 22.33
C GLU A 237 -4.45 1.54 23.30
N VAL A 238 -5.11 0.50 23.79
CA VAL A 238 -6.36 0.58 24.55
C VAL A 238 -6.27 1.54 25.76
N ALA A 239 -5.11 1.55 26.44
CA ALA A 239 -4.90 2.41 27.61
C ALA A 239 -4.94 3.89 27.25
N LEU A 240 -4.31 4.27 26.12
CA LEU A 240 -4.32 5.63 25.61
C LEU A 240 -5.68 5.99 25.03
N GLU A 241 -6.26 5.13 24.21
CA GLU A 241 -7.52 5.39 23.53
C GLU A 241 -8.64 5.75 24.50
N ASN A 242 -8.80 4.96 25.56
CA ASN A 242 -9.83 5.22 26.57
C ASN A 242 -9.67 6.59 27.24
N VAL A 243 -8.45 7.02 27.52
CA VAL A 243 -8.19 8.32 28.12
C VAL A 243 -8.43 9.45 27.11
N VAL A 244 -7.75 9.35 25.94
CA VAL A 244 -7.75 10.38 24.91
C VAL A 244 -9.17 10.75 24.48
N PHE A 245 -10.02 9.72 24.21
CA PHE A 245 -11.40 9.95 23.74
C PHE A 245 -12.39 10.34 24.85
N SER A 246 -11.97 10.34 26.13
CA SER A 246 -12.77 10.80 27.27
C SER A 246 -12.52 12.25 27.66
N LEU A 247 -11.45 12.89 27.15
CA LEU A 247 -11.09 14.24 27.52
C LEU A 247 -12.02 15.30 26.89
N ASP A 248 -12.43 16.27 27.70
CA ASP A 248 -13.03 17.49 27.22
C ASP A 248 -11.97 18.44 26.63
N ILE A 249 -12.40 19.39 25.78
CA ILE A 249 -11.50 20.40 25.20
C ILE A 249 -10.78 21.17 26.31
N ASN A 250 -9.47 21.30 26.20
CA ASN A 250 -8.51 21.85 27.17
C ASN A 250 -8.32 21.02 28.44
N GLN A 251 -8.97 19.88 28.60
CA GLN A 251 -8.71 18.98 29.70
C GLN A 251 -7.34 18.30 29.50
N ILE A 252 -6.60 18.16 30.62
CA ILE A 252 -5.31 17.46 30.69
C ILE A 252 -5.55 16.12 31.39
N SER A 253 -4.95 15.05 30.86
CA SER A 253 -5.03 13.72 31.47
C SER A 253 -4.10 13.61 32.66
N GLU A 254 -4.34 12.62 33.52
CA GLU A 254 -3.31 12.07 34.41
C GLU A 254 -2.18 11.45 33.56
N VAL A 255 -1.09 11.05 34.23
CA VAL A 255 -0.03 10.29 33.55
C VAL A 255 -0.58 8.93 33.11
N VAL A 256 -0.60 8.69 31.81
CA VAL A 256 -1.04 7.42 31.20
C VAL A 256 0.20 6.57 30.93
N GLU A 257 0.22 5.36 31.46
CA GLU A 257 1.26 4.38 31.19
C GLU A 257 0.84 3.55 29.98
N GLY A 258 1.52 3.75 28.84
CA GLY A 258 1.39 2.96 27.65
C GLY A 258 2.45 1.86 27.53
N GLU A 259 2.44 1.10 26.43
CA GLU A 259 3.40 0.01 26.20
C GLU A 259 4.84 0.54 26.04
N SER A 260 5.04 1.61 25.27
CA SER A 260 6.35 2.17 24.93
C SER A 260 6.82 3.29 25.88
N GLY A 261 5.92 3.96 26.59
CA GLY A 261 6.25 5.12 27.40
C GLY A 261 5.13 5.61 28.32
N TYR A 262 5.34 6.80 28.85
CA TYR A 262 4.39 7.56 29.66
C TYR A 262 3.90 8.76 28.87
N TYR A 263 2.60 9.02 28.95
CA TYR A 263 1.93 10.07 28.18
C TYR A 263 1.17 11.02 29.12
N ILE A 264 1.19 12.30 28.80
CA ILE A 264 0.33 13.33 29.38
C ILE A 264 -0.30 14.04 28.19
N ILE A 265 -1.64 14.08 28.14
CA ILE A 265 -2.38 14.47 26.95
C ILE A 265 -3.31 15.62 27.30
N LYS A 266 -3.30 16.67 26.47
CA LYS A 266 -4.25 17.79 26.53
C LYS A 266 -5.09 17.79 25.26
N CYS A 267 -6.41 17.69 25.40
CA CYS A 267 -7.33 17.74 24.28
C CYS A 267 -7.41 19.17 23.71
N ILE A 268 -7.07 19.32 22.43
CA ILE A 268 -7.19 20.59 21.69
C ILE A 268 -8.50 20.64 20.92
N SER A 269 -8.85 19.53 20.25
CA SER A 269 -10.11 19.38 19.53
C SER A 269 -10.68 17.99 19.77
N SER A 270 -11.87 17.91 20.34
CA SER A 270 -12.55 16.63 20.60
C SER A 270 -13.16 16.02 19.34
N PHE A 271 -13.11 16.74 18.22
CA PHE A 271 -13.57 16.28 16.90
C PHE A 271 -12.81 17.03 15.79
N ASN A 272 -11.97 16.32 15.07
CA ASN A 272 -11.28 16.83 13.89
C ASN A 272 -12.01 16.30 12.64
N ARG A 273 -12.74 17.17 11.93
CA ARG A 273 -13.58 16.80 10.78
C ARG A 273 -12.75 16.17 9.66
N GLU A 274 -11.66 16.81 9.28
CA GLU A 274 -10.82 16.38 8.17
C GLU A 274 -10.23 14.99 8.42
N GLU A 275 -9.67 14.79 9.60
CA GLU A 275 -9.09 13.52 10.02
C GLU A 275 -10.15 12.42 10.23
N THR A 276 -11.36 12.80 10.70
CA THR A 276 -12.46 11.85 10.83
C THR A 276 -12.95 11.37 9.47
N ASP A 277 -13.08 12.27 8.49
CA ASP A 277 -13.47 11.91 7.13
C ASP A 277 -12.39 11.05 6.44
N ALA A 278 -11.11 11.34 6.69
CA ALA A 278 -10.00 10.49 6.23
C ALA A 278 -10.04 9.10 6.88
N ASN A 279 -10.29 9.02 8.18
CA ASN A 279 -10.38 7.74 8.90
C ASN A 279 -11.58 6.89 8.45
N LYS A 280 -12.71 7.51 8.07
CA LYS A 280 -13.84 6.78 7.46
C LYS A 280 -13.42 6.07 6.19
N ALA A 281 -12.69 6.76 5.31
CA ALA A 281 -12.20 6.16 4.08
C ALA A 281 -11.23 4.99 4.36
N GLU A 282 -10.39 5.13 5.38
CA GLU A 282 -9.47 4.07 5.79
C GLU A 282 -10.20 2.84 6.36
N ILE A 283 -11.19 3.04 7.23
CA ILE A 283 -12.04 1.96 7.76
C ILE A 283 -12.77 1.21 6.62
N ILE A 284 -13.33 1.94 5.66
CA ILE A 284 -13.99 1.33 4.50
C ILE A 284 -12.99 0.50 3.69
N ASN A 285 -11.81 1.04 3.42
CA ASN A 285 -10.76 0.33 2.70
C ASN A 285 -10.29 -0.92 3.45
N GLN A 286 -10.13 -0.83 4.77
CA GLN A 286 -9.77 -1.98 5.61
C GLN A 286 -10.85 -3.08 5.53
N ARG A 287 -12.13 -2.73 5.68
CA ARG A 287 -13.24 -3.69 5.57
C ARG A 287 -13.26 -4.38 4.20
N LYS A 288 -13.05 -3.62 3.12
CA LYS A 288 -12.96 -4.16 1.76
C LYS A 288 -11.77 -5.10 1.61
N THR A 289 -10.61 -4.70 2.13
CA THR A 289 -9.39 -5.52 2.09
C THR A 289 -9.59 -6.82 2.85
N GLU A 290 -10.12 -6.78 4.07
CA GLU A 290 -10.39 -7.98 4.87
C GLU A 290 -11.38 -8.93 4.19
N ALA A 291 -12.45 -8.39 3.60
CA ALA A 291 -13.43 -9.18 2.86
C ALA A 291 -12.83 -9.84 1.61
N PHE A 292 -12.01 -9.09 0.86
CA PHE A 292 -11.32 -9.62 -0.31
C PHE A 292 -10.29 -10.68 0.08
N ASP A 293 -9.44 -10.39 1.07
CA ASP A 293 -8.39 -11.30 1.52
C ASP A 293 -8.94 -12.65 1.98
N ALA A 294 -10.05 -12.65 2.70
CA ALA A 294 -10.70 -13.89 3.14
C ALA A 294 -11.03 -14.81 1.95
N VAL A 295 -11.58 -14.25 0.88
CA VAL A 295 -11.98 -15.00 -0.32
C VAL A 295 -10.76 -15.37 -1.17
N TYR A 296 -9.82 -14.43 -1.32
CA TYR A 296 -8.61 -14.62 -2.10
C TYR A 296 -7.69 -15.70 -1.50
N GLN A 297 -7.50 -15.69 -0.18
CA GLN A 297 -6.67 -16.69 0.51
C GLN A 297 -7.23 -18.11 0.36
N GLU A 298 -8.55 -18.28 0.44
CA GLU A 298 -9.20 -19.58 0.20
C GLU A 298 -8.94 -20.05 -1.24
N PHE A 299 -9.03 -19.17 -2.21
CA PHE A 299 -8.81 -19.47 -3.62
C PHE A 299 -7.37 -19.87 -3.90
N ILE A 300 -6.39 -19.02 -3.52
CA ILE A 300 -4.99 -19.22 -3.90
C ILE A 300 -4.36 -20.46 -3.26
N GLN A 301 -4.81 -20.85 -2.07
CA GLN A 301 -4.35 -22.08 -1.41
C GLN A 301 -4.70 -23.36 -2.18
N GLN A 302 -5.67 -23.29 -3.07
CA GLN A 302 -6.11 -24.42 -3.89
C GLN A 302 -5.42 -24.47 -5.25
N GLN A 303 -4.72 -23.42 -5.64
CA GLN A 303 -4.09 -23.33 -6.95
C GLN A 303 -2.70 -23.98 -6.95
N PRO A 304 -2.42 -24.86 -7.93
CA PRO A 304 -1.05 -25.34 -8.14
C PRO A 304 -0.17 -24.19 -8.60
N SER A 305 1.04 -24.11 -8.07
CA SER A 305 1.99 -23.07 -8.47
C SER A 305 3.37 -23.63 -8.72
N GLN A 306 4.09 -23.01 -9.66
CA GLN A 306 5.49 -23.29 -10.01
C GLN A 306 6.22 -21.97 -10.17
N PHE A 307 7.51 -21.95 -9.79
CA PHE A 307 8.37 -20.77 -9.91
C PHE A 307 9.76 -21.15 -10.39
N ASN A 308 10.32 -20.39 -11.33
CA ASN A 308 11.65 -20.53 -11.86
C ASN A 308 12.61 -19.52 -11.21
N ASP A 309 13.09 -19.87 -10.03
CA ASP A 309 13.99 -19.05 -9.23
C ASP A 309 15.29 -18.69 -9.97
N GLU A 310 15.85 -19.63 -10.76
CA GLU A 310 17.06 -19.36 -11.52
C GLU A 310 16.85 -18.31 -12.63
N LEU A 311 15.70 -18.33 -13.27
CA LEU A 311 15.35 -17.36 -14.29
C LEU A 311 15.07 -15.99 -13.68
N TRP A 312 14.39 -15.95 -12.54
CA TRP A 312 14.12 -14.71 -11.80
C TRP A 312 15.40 -14.02 -11.32
N LYS A 313 16.36 -14.77 -10.78
CA LYS A 313 17.65 -14.24 -10.32
C LYS A 313 18.49 -13.62 -11.44
N LYS A 314 18.30 -14.06 -12.69
CA LYS A 314 18.99 -13.49 -13.86
C LYS A 314 18.37 -12.19 -14.38
N LEU A 315 17.17 -11.83 -13.92
CA LEU A 315 16.57 -10.55 -14.26
C LEU A 315 17.24 -9.46 -13.41
N GLU A 316 17.96 -8.57 -14.06
CA GLU A 316 18.64 -7.44 -13.44
C GLU A 316 17.91 -6.14 -13.82
N LEU A 317 17.95 -5.15 -12.93
CA LEU A 317 17.53 -3.79 -13.23
C LEU A 317 18.52 -3.17 -14.21
N LYS A 318 18.02 -2.41 -15.19
CA LYS A 318 18.83 -1.81 -16.23
C LYS A 318 18.94 -0.30 -16.07
N SER A 319 19.85 0.13 -15.21
CA SER A 319 20.05 1.56 -14.84
C SER A 319 21.08 2.29 -15.71
N ASP A 320 21.31 1.84 -16.96
CA ASP A 320 22.23 2.48 -17.90
C ASP A 320 21.59 3.63 -18.72
N GLY A 321 20.32 3.93 -18.46
CA GLY A 321 19.56 4.98 -19.13
C GLY A 321 19.11 4.64 -20.57
N THR A 322 19.37 3.41 -21.05
CA THR A 322 18.94 3.00 -22.40
C THR A 322 17.48 2.56 -22.45
N VAL A 323 16.89 2.25 -21.30
CA VAL A 323 15.49 1.85 -21.13
C VAL A 323 14.87 2.79 -20.10
N SER A 324 14.02 3.70 -20.54
CA SER A 324 13.50 4.80 -19.71
C SER A 324 11.98 4.79 -19.55
N THR A 325 11.28 3.84 -20.19
CA THR A 325 9.81 3.76 -20.09
C THR A 325 9.35 3.57 -18.65
N SER A 326 8.38 4.39 -18.21
CA SER A 326 7.84 4.38 -16.84
C SER A 326 6.30 4.57 -16.82
N ASN A 327 5.67 4.58 -18.00
CA ASN A 327 4.29 5.03 -18.16
C ASN A 327 3.28 3.89 -18.40
N PHE A 328 3.66 2.63 -18.18
CA PHE A 328 2.77 1.47 -18.39
C PHE A 328 1.42 1.65 -17.67
N PHE A 329 1.44 1.89 -16.38
CA PHE A 329 0.21 2.12 -15.62
C PHE A 329 -0.43 3.48 -15.92
N GLY A 330 0.37 4.50 -16.25
CA GLY A 330 -0.15 5.82 -16.60
C GLY A 330 -0.99 5.80 -17.89
N ILE A 331 -0.56 5.05 -18.89
CA ILE A 331 -1.33 4.88 -20.13
C ILE A 331 -2.60 4.05 -19.85
N TYR A 332 -2.50 2.95 -19.11
CA TYR A 332 -3.67 2.18 -18.71
C TYR A 332 -4.74 3.07 -18.07
N ASN A 333 -4.38 3.80 -17.01
CA ASN A 333 -5.30 4.68 -16.29
C ASN A 333 -5.91 5.77 -17.19
N GLN A 334 -5.12 6.33 -18.13
CA GLN A 334 -5.62 7.34 -19.05
C GLN A 334 -6.78 6.83 -19.92
N PHE A 335 -6.77 5.56 -20.29
CA PHE A 335 -7.79 4.97 -21.14
C PHE A 335 -8.96 4.37 -20.35
N MET A 336 -8.74 3.92 -19.12
CA MET A 336 -9.77 3.30 -18.29
C MET A 336 -10.56 4.31 -17.44
N ASP A 337 -10.00 5.48 -17.12
CA ASP A 337 -10.67 6.56 -16.38
C ASP A 337 -11.61 7.44 -17.25
N ILE A 338 -11.93 7.03 -18.47
CA ILE A 338 -12.78 7.78 -19.42
C ILE A 338 -14.29 7.49 -19.22
N GLU A 339 -14.69 6.80 -18.17
CA GLU A 339 -16.08 6.77 -17.74
C GLU A 339 -16.25 7.81 -16.59
#